data_bc6384486c97092d7e2cd4b5b77fb8a9
#
_entry.id   bc6384486c97092d7e2cd4b5b77fb8a9
#
_cell.length_a   1.000
_cell.length_b   1.000
_cell.length_c   1.000
_cell.angle_alpha   90.00
_cell.angle_beta   90.00
_cell.angle_gamma   90.00
#
_symmetry.space_group_name_H-M   'P 1'
#
loop_
_entity.id
_entity.type
_entity.pdbx_description
1 polymer ?
#
loop_
_entity_poly.entity_id
_entity_poly.type
_entity_poly.pdbx_seq_one_letter_code
_entity_poly.pdbx_strand_id
1 'polypeptide(L)'
;MAVTVKSEHEIQLMREAGEILAKVHEELHAALKPGMTTLEIDRLCEKLIRGYDCIPSFLGYEGYPASVCVSVNDEIVHGIPSKKRVIREGDIVSLDTGVIWKSWQSDAARTWGIGEISKEAQDLIDVTRESFFAGLRFAKAGNHLNDICGAIGDYAEERGYGVVRDLVGHGIGTEMHEDPEVPNFRMNRKGIRLQAGMTLALEPMITIGTYEVDWGDDGWTVTTADGSLAAHYENTILITDGEPEILSLGKNDPDRVH
;
A
#
# COMPACT_ATOMS: atom_id res chain seq x y z
N MET A 1 0.85 -14.52 -14.89
CA MET A 1 -0.49 -14.44 -15.54
C MET A 1 -0.42 -13.40 -16.67
N ALA A 2 -1.38 -13.31 -17.57
CA ALA A 2 -1.37 -12.24 -18.58
C ALA A 2 -1.87 -10.93 -17.94
N VAL A 3 -1.29 -9.81 -18.36
CA VAL A 3 -1.79 -8.49 -17.95
C VAL A 3 -3.23 -8.30 -18.43
N THR A 4 -4.13 -7.91 -17.55
CA THR A 4 -5.56 -7.76 -17.84
C THR A 4 -5.93 -6.30 -18.06
N VAL A 5 -6.88 -6.06 -18.98
CA VAL A 5 -7.50 -4.75 -19.22
C VAL A 5 -8.96 -4.89 -18.84
N LYS A 6 -9.40 -4.14 -17.85
CA LYS A 6 -10.74 -4.22 -17.28
C LYS A 6 -11.75 -3.46 -18.15
N SER A 7 -12.94 -4.02 -18.30
CA SER A 7 -14.09 -3.34 -18.91
C SER A 7 -14.63 -2.25 -17.97
N GLU A 8 -15.42 -1.33 -18.50
CA GLU A 8 -16.03 -0.25 -17.71
C GLU A 8 -16.88 -0.78 -16.53
N HIS A 9 -17.58 -1.90 -16.73
CA HIS A 9 -18.36 -2.52 -15.67
C HIS A 9 -17.46 -3.05 -14.54
N GLU A 10 -16.35 -3.68 -14.87
CA GLU A 10 -15.36 -4.21 -13.92
C GLU A 10 -14.67 -3.09 -13.16
N ILE A 11 -14.29 -2.02 -13.87
CA ILE A 11 -13.74 -0.80 -13.27
C ILE A 11 -14.72 -0.20 -12.26
N GLN A 12 -16.01 -0.18 -12.57
CA GLN A 12 -17.02 0.34 -11.64
C GLN A 12 -17.10 -0.50 -10.36
N LEU A 13 -16.97 -1.83 -10.44
CA LEU A 13 -16.92 -2.69 -9.26
C LEU A 13 -15.65 -2.46 -8.43
N MET A 14 -14.51 -2.22 -9.07
CA MET A 14 -13.27 -1.87 -8.39
C MET A 14 -13.33 -0.47 -7.73
N ARG A 15 -14.03 0.50 -8.33
CA ARG A 15 -14.31 1.80 -7.68
C ARG A 15 -15.14 1.61 -6.41
N GLU A 16 -16.19 0.77 -6.46
CA GLU A 16 -17.00 0.46 -5.28
C GLU A 16 -16.15 -0.20 -4.18
N ALA A 17 -15.30 -1.17 -4.53
CA ALA A 17 -14.37 -1.80 -3.61
C ALA A 17 -13.42 -0.78 -2.99
N GLY A 18 -12.81 0.09 -3.80
CA GLY A 18 -11.89 1.12 -3.35
C GLY A 18 -12.54 2.17 -2.44
N GLU A 19 -13.76 2.62 -2.74
CA GLU A 19 -14.52 3.52 -1.85
C GLU A 19 -14.83 2.88 -0.49
N ILE A 20 -15.07 1.57 -0.44
CA ILE A 20 -15.27 0.85 0.82
C ILE A 20 -13.95 0.76 1.59
N LEU A 21 -12.86 0.38 0.92
CA LEU A 21 -11.54 0.27 1.53
C LEU A 21 -11.07 1.60 2.13
N ALA A 22 -11.28 2.70 1.43
CA ALA A 22 -10.97 4.04 1.92
C ALA A 22 -11.68 4.34 3.26
N LYS A 23 -12.97 3.99 3.38
CA LYS A 23 -13.71 4.14 4.64
C LYS A 23 -13.15 3.27 5.76
N VAL A 24 -12.76 2.03 5.43
CA VAL A 24 -12.11 1.13 6.41
C VAL A 24 -10.83 1.78 6.94
N HIS A 25 -9.98 2.35 6.07
CA HIS A 25 -8.78 3.07 6.50
C HIS A 25 -9.08 4.32 7.33
N GLU A 26 -10.08 5.12 6.95
CA GLU A 26 -10.51 6.30 7.73
C GLU A 26 -10.97 5.91 9.14
N GLU A 27 -11.78 4.84 9.27
CA GLU A 27 -12.28 4.36 10.56
C GLU A 27 -11.17 3.70 11.40
N LEU A 28 -10.24 2.97 10.77
CA LEU A 28 -9.06 2.42 11.46
C LEU A 28 -8.20 3.57 12.00
N HIS A 29 -7.86 4.55 11.18
CA HIS A 29 -7.05 5.71 11.60
C HIS A 29 -7.69 6.44 12.78
N ALA A 30 -9.00 6.72 12.71
CA ALA A 30 -9.73 7.40 13.79
C ALA A 30 -9.73 6.61 15.12
N ALA A 31 -9.55 5.28 15.06
CA ALA A 31 -9.52 4.43 16.25
C ALA A 31 -8.12 4.22 16.82
N LEU A 32 -7.06 4.47 16.05
CA LEU A 32 -5.67 4.27 16.49
C LEU A 32 -5.34 5.14 17.71
N LYS A 33 -4.74 4.51 18.71
CA LYS A 33 -4.27 5.20 19.91
C LYS A 33 -3.17 4.40 20.60
N PRO A 34 -2.27 5.05 21.34
CA PRO A 34 -1.28 4.35 22.17
C PRO A 34 -1.94 3.34 23.11
N GLY A 35 -1.30 2.20 23.30
CA GLY A 35 -1.76 1.13 24.18
C GLY A 35 -2.59 0.05 23.49
N MET A 36 -3.03 0.23 22.26
CA MET A 36 -3.65 -0.83 21.49
C MET A 36 -2.63 -1.91 21.11
N THR A 37 -3.05 -3.16 21.15
CA THR A 37 -2.29 -4.26 20.55
C THR A 37 -2.57 -4.31 19.05
N THR A 38 -1.59 -4.79 18.27
CA THR A 38 -1.80 -4.97 16.81
C THR A 38 -2.91 -5.98 16.52
N LEU A 39 -3.17 -6.96 17.42
CA LEU A 39 -4.30 -7.87 17.31
C LEU A 39 -5.67 -7.18 17.51
N GLU A 40 -5.75 -6.13 18.35
CA GLU A 40 -6.99 -5.34 18.49
C GLU A 40 -7.26 -4.54 17.22
N ILE A 41 -6.22 -4.05 16.55
CA ILE A 41 -6.33 -3.37 15.26
C ILE A 41 -6.85 -4.34 14.20
N ASP A 42 -6.31 -5.56 14.11
CA ASP A 42 -6.78 -6.60 13.18
C ASP A 42 -8.25 -6.94 13.37
N ARG A 43 -8.67 -7.18 14.63
CA ARG A 43 -10.07 -7.47 14.94
C ARG A 43 -11.01 -6.33 14.56
N LEU A 44 -10.57 -5.09 14.73
CA LEU A 44 -11.33 -3.93 14.29
C LEU A 44 -11.41 -3.89 12.77
N CYS A 45 -10.29 -4.11 12.07
CA CYS A 45 -10.23 -4.15 10.60
C CYS A 45 -11.20 -5.21 10.04
N GLU A 46 -11.13 -6.45 10.52
CA GLU A 46 -12.03 -7.52 10.08
C GLU A 46 -13.51 -7.15 10.32
N LYS A 47 -13.81 -6.59 11.50
CA LYS A 47 -15.17 -6.15 11.82
C LYS A 47 -15.67 -5.07 10.87
N LEU A 48 -14.83 -4.09 10.54
CA LEU A 48 -15.18 -3.00 9.62
C LEU A 48 -15.42 -3.53 8.20
N ILE A 49 -14.49 -4.33 7.67
CA ILE A 49 -14.61 -4.92 6.32
C ILE A 49 -15.91 -5.73 6.21
N ARG A 50 -16.19 -6.62 7.17
CA ARG A 50 -17.41 -7.41 7.18
C ARG A 50 -18.68 -6.58 7.41
N GLY A 51 -18.55 -5.46 8.13
CA GLY A 51 -19.64 -4.49 8.33
C GLY A 51 -20.07 -3.78 7.05
N TYR A 52 -19.20 -3.74 6.04
CA TYR A 52 -19.50 -3.25 4.69
C TYR A 52 -19.87 -4.37 3.70
N ASP A 53 -20.25 -5.57 4.20
CA ASP A 53 -20.56 -6.76 3.39
C ASP A 53 -19.42 -7.20 2.45
N CYS A 54 -18.17 -6.88 2.80
CA CYS A 54 -16.96 -7.30 2.10
C CYS A 54 -16.28 -8.49 2.78
N ILE A 55 -15.39 -9.14 2.03
CA ILE A 55 -14.51 -10.18 2.53
C ILE A 55 -13.10 -9.56 2.71
N PRO A 56 -12.42 -9.78 3.87
CA PRO A 56 -11.01 -9.39 4.01
C PRO A 56 -10.15 -10.13 2.99
N SER A 57 -9.39 -9.39 2.18
CA SER A 57 -8.58 -9.98 1.10
C SER A 57 -7.43 -10.82 1.64
N PHE A 58 -6.80 -10.38 2.72
CA PHE A 58 -5.57 -11.01 3.23
C PHE A 58 -5.82 -12.23 4.10
N LEU A 59 -6.98 -12.32 4.76
CA LEU A 59 -7.27 -13.41 5.71
C LEU A 59 -7.32 -14.77 4.99
N GLY A 60 -6.27 -15.57 5.20
CA GLY A 60 -6.11 -16.89 4.57
C GLY A 60 -5.43 -16.85 3.20
N TYR A 61 -5.16 -15.67 2.63
CA TYR A 61 -4.43 -15.55 1.38
C TYR A 61 -3.00 -16.08 1.55
N GLU A 62 -2.61 -17.08 0.75
CA GLU A 62 -1.34 -17.80 0.85
C GLU A 62 -0.98 -18.29 2.27
N GLY A 63 -1.97 -18.35 3.17
CA GLY A 63 -1.80 -18.76 4.57
C GLY A 63 -1.58 -17.59 5.54
N TYR A 64 -1.67 -16.33 5.10
CA TYR A 64 -1.59 -15.18 5.99
C TYR A 64 -2.72 -15.21 7.03
N PRO A 65 -2.43 -15.03 8.35
CA PRO A 65 -3.40 -15.36 9.40
C PRO A 65 -4.35 -14.22 9.79
N ALA A 66 -4.26 -13.04 9.18
CA ALA A 66 -4.95 -11.83 9.62
C ALA A 66 -5.63 -11.07 8.48
N SER A 67 -6.48 -10.10 8.82
CA SER A 67 -7.21 -9.26 7.85
C SER A 67 -6.44 -7.99 7.47
N VAL A 68 -5.43 -7.62 8.24
CA VAL A 68 -4.58 -6.45 8.03
C VAL A 68 -3.13 -6.79 8.38
N CYS A 69 -2.18 -6.28 7.62
CA CYS A 69 -0.78 -6.23 8.05
C CYS A 69 -0.59 -5.00 8.94
N VAL A 70 0.00 -5.18 10.12
CA VAL A 70 0.28 -4.10 11.07
C VAL A 70 1.77 -4.05 11.31
N SER A 71 2.46 -3.21 10.56
CA SER A 71 3.90 -3.07 10.58
C SER A 71 4.31 -1.83 11.37
N VAL A 72 5.17 -1.98 12.38
CA VAL A 72 5.49 -0.93 13.36
C VAL A 72 6.98 -0.57 13.29
N ASN A 73 7.29 0.70 13.03
CA ASN A 73 8.63 1.29 13.00
C ASN A 73 9.54 0.71 11.90
N ASP A 74 10.42 -0.24 12.25
CA ASP A 74 11.36 -0.92 11.35
C ASP A 74 10.72 -2.08 10.57
N GLU A 75 9.50 -2.47 10.93
CA GLU A 75 8.71 -3.42 10.14
C GLU A 75 8.21 -2.71 8.87
N ILE A 76 8.63 -3.17 7.70
CA ILE A 76 8.30 -2.57 6.39
C ILE A 76 6.87 -2.93 6.01
N VAL A 77 6.62 -4.25 5.89
CA VAL A 77 5.32 -4.84 5.50
C VAL A 77 5.10 -6.19 6.16
N HIS A 78 3.91 -6.74 6.00
CA HIS A 78 3.47 -8.07 6.41
C HIS A 78 3.58 -8.35 7.91
N GLY A 79 3.63 -7.31 8.75
CA GLY A 79 3.64 -7.48 10.21
C GLY A 79 2.40 -8.26 10.68
N ILE A 80 2.60 -9.44 11.28
CA ILE A 80 1.50 -10.29 11.78
C ILE A 80 0.95 -9.69 13.08
N PRO A 81 -0.36 -9.36 13.12
CA PRO A 81 -1.01 -8.86 14.33
C PRO A 81 -0.87 -9.79 15.53
N SER A 82 -0.48 -9.24 16.67
CA SER A 82 -0.19 -9.99 17.89
C SER A 82 -0.71 -9.28 19.14
N LYS A 83 -1.19 -10.06 20.12
CA LYS A 83 -1.50 -9.54 21.46
C LYS A 83 -0.29 -9.06 22.26
N LYS A 84 0.93 -9.40 21.80
CA LYS A 84 2.19 -9.03 22.45
C LYS A 84 2.76 -7.73 21.90
N ARG A 85 2.45 -7.35 20.68
CA ARG A 85 2.89 -6.11 20.05
C ARG A 85 1.90 -5.00 20.39
N VAL A 86 2.35 -4.02 21.15
CA VAL A 86 1.55 -2.87 21.60
C VAL A 86 2.10 -1.63 20.94
N ILE A 87 1.26 -0.85 20.26
CA ILE A 87 1.66 0.44 19.69
C ILE A 87 1.76 1.50 20.79
N ARG A 88 2.75 2.38 20.68
CA ARG A 88 3.11 3.36 21.71
C ARG A 88 3.13 4.76 21.13
N GLU A 89 3.07 5.75 22.01
CA GLU A 89 3.38 7.14 21.68
C GLU A 89 4.76 7.22 21.00
N GLY A 90 4.82 7.91 19.86
CA GLY A 90 6.05 8.06 19.08
C GLY A 90 6.28 7.00 18.02
N ASP A 91 5.53 5.88 18.01
CA ASP A 91 5.61 4.88 16.94
C ASP A 91 5.02 5.42 15.64
N ILE A 92 5.51 4.91 14.50
CA ILE A 92 4.81 4.96 13.23
C ILE A 92 4.27 3.56 12.90
N VAL A 93 3.07 3.49 12.35
CA VAL A 93 2.38 2.23 12.09
C VAL A 93 1.84 2.23 10.67
N SER A 94 2.30 1.29 9.86
CA SER A 94 1.76 1.00 8.54
C SER A 94 0.63 -0.01 8.69
N LEU A 95 -0.56 0.36 8.26
CA LEU A 95 -1.70 -0.54 8.09
C LEU A 95 -1.90 -0.79 6.60
N ASP A 96 -1.85 -2.04 6.23
CA ASP A 96 -2.04 -2.50 4.86
C ASP A 96 -3.16 -3.55 4.86
N THR A 97 -4.21 -3.32 4.07
CA THR A 97 -5.39 -4.19 4.02
C THR A 97 -6.14 -4.05 2.71
N GLY A 98 -6.74 -5.15 2.30
CA GLY A 98 -7.58 -5.21 1.11
C GLY A 98 -8.99 -5.70 1.39
N VAL A 99 -9.89 -5.40 0.47
CA VAL A 99 -11.29 -5.86 0.48
C VAL A 99 -11.65 -6.57 -0.81
N ILE A 100 -12.49 -7.60 -0.71
CA ILE A 100 -13.15 -8.22 -1.85
C ILE A 100 -14.61 -7.79 -1.87
N TRP A 101 -15.01 -7.08 -2.91
CA TRP A 101 -16.36 -6.67 -3.18
C TRP A 101 -16.85 -7.28 -4.50
N LYS A 102 -17.90 -8.13 -4.45
CA LYS A 102 -18.46 -8.78 -5.66
C LYS A 102 -17.37 -9.46 -6.53
N SER A 103 -16.43 -10.12 -5.89
CA SER A 103 -15.27 -10.81 -6.49
C SER A 103 -14.16 -9.88 -7.03
N TRP A 104 -14.23 -8.56 -6.81
CA TRP A 104 -13.18 -7.62 -7.19
C TRP A 104 -12.42 -7.15 -5.96
N GLN A 105 -11.09 -7.09 -6.11
CA GLN A 105 -10.16 -6.69 -5.06
C GLN A 105 -9.93 -5.17 -5.09
N SER A 106 -9.62 -4.63 -3.93
CA SER A 106 -8.95 -3.34 -3.77
C SER A 106 -7.96 -3.45 -2.64
N ASP A 107 -6.79 -2.84 -2.81
CA ASP A 107 -5.68 -2.85 -1.88
C ASP A 107 -5.19 -1.45 -1.59
N ALA A 108 -4.78 -1.21 -0.33
CA ALA A 108 -4.22 0.07 0.10
C ALA A 108 -3.46 -0.03 1.41
N ALA A 109 -2.37 0.74 1.51
CA ALA A 109 -1.62 0.90 2.74
C ALA A 109 -1.40 2.36 3.11
N ARG A 110 -1.37 2.62 4.41
CA ARG A 110 -1.09 3.93 5.00
C ARG A 110 -0.20 3.80 6.22
N THR A 111 0.75 4.72 6.36
CA THR A 111 1.55 4.87 7.57
C THR A 111 1.08 6.08 8.36
N TRP A 112 0.80 5.90 9.64
CA TRP A 112 0.39 6.96 10.56
C TRP A 112 1.28 7.04 11.79
N GLY A 113 1.50 8.26 12.27
CA GLY A 113 2.13 8.49 13.57
C GLY A 113 1.16 8.22 14.72
N ILE A 114 1.65 7.63 15.80
CA ILE A 114 0.89 7.36 17.00
C ILE A 114 1.21 8.45 18.05
N GLY A 115 0.29 9.39 18.22
CA GLY A 115 0.53 10.58 19.04
C GLY A 115 1.57 11.51 18.43
N GLU A 116 2.48 12.07 19.24
CA GLU A 116 3.55 12.95 18.76
C GLU A 116 4.74 12.11 18.29
N ILE A 117 5.08 12.22 17.00
CA ILE A 117 6.22 11.52 16.38
C ILE A 117 7.39 12.46 16.11
N SER A 118 8.57 11.92 15.87
CA SER A 118 9.74 12.71 15.49
C SER A 118 9.56 13.37 14.13
N LYS A 119 10.26 14.49 13.90
CA LYS A 119 10.29 15.14 12.58
C LYS A 119 10.82 14.19 11.50
N GLU A 120 11.82 13.38 11.81
CA GLU A 120 12.40 12.41 10.89
C GLU A 120 11.37 11.35 10.46
N ALA A 121 10.54 10.86 11.39
CA ALA A 121 9.46 9.94 11.11
C ALA A 121 8.36 10.58 10.23
N GLN A 122 8.02 11.85 10.51
CA GLN A 122 7.05 12.59 9.68
C GLN A 122 7.60 12.83 8.27
N ASP A 123 8.87 13.25 8.15
CA ASP A 123 9.52 13.46 6.86
C ASP A 123 9.56 12.16 6.03
N LEU A 124 9.78 11.00 6.67
CA LEU A 124 9.71 9.69 6.02
C LEU A 124 8.30 9.39 5.48
N ILE A 125 7.26 9.58 6.29
CA ILE A 125 5.86 9.38 5.89
C ILE A 125 5.53 10.27 4.68
N ASP A 126 5.91 11.55 4.76
CA ASP A 126 5.64 12.52 3.70
C ASP A 126 6.38 12.15 2.40
N VAL A 127 7.67 11.79 2.47
CA VAL A 127 8.45 11.37 1.30
C VAL A 127 7.89 10.09 0.68
N THR A 128 7.47 9.13 1.49
CA THR A 128 6.86 7.88 1.00
C THR A 128 5.58 8.19 0.22
N ARG A 129 4.70 8.99 0.79
CA ARG A 129 3.47 9.43 0.14
C ARG A 129 3.75 10.23 -1.14
N GLU A 130 4.64 11.21 -1.11
CA GLU A 130 4.98 12.04 -2.29
C GLU A 130 5.66 11.23 -3.41
N SER A 131 6.43 10.17 -3.08
CA SER A 131 7.02 9.28 -4.08
C SER A 131 5.94 8.55 -4.88
N PHE A 132 4.85 8.11 -4.23
CA PHE A 132 3.68 7.55 -4.92
C PHE A 132 3.11 8.54 -5.94
N PHE A 133 2.90 9.81 -5.55
CA PHE A 133 2.36 10.84 -6.46
C PHE A 133 3.34 11.19 -7.58
N ALA A 134 4.64 11.12 -7.34
CA ALA A 134 5.65 11.29 -8.39
C ALA A 134 5.49 10.21 -9.49
N GLY A 135 5.29 8.95 -9.09
CA GLY A 135 5.00 7.85 -10.02
C GLY A 135 3.64 7.96 -10.69
N LEU A 136 2.60 8.31 -9.92
CA LEU A 136 1.23 8.40 -10.42
C LEU A 136 1.11 9.31 -11.64
N ARG A 137 1.86 10.41 -11.72
CA ARG A 137 1.87 11.34 -12.88
C ARG A 137 2.17 10.65 -14.20
N PHE A 138 2.88 9.53 -14.16
CA PHE A 138 3.26 8.73 -15.34
C PHE A 138 2.32 7.54 -15.59
N ALA A 139 1.33 7.29 -14.73
CA ALA A 139 0.39 6.19 -14.83
C ALA A 139 -0.70 6.45 -15.89
N LYS A 140 -0.29 6.70 -17.14
CA LYS A 140 -1.14 7.06 -18.28
C LYS A 140 -0.94 6.11 -19.44
N ALA A 141 -2.01 5.84 -20.19
CA ALA A 141 -1.92 5.02 -21.37
C ALA A 141 -0.88 5.56 -22.36
N GLY A 142 -0.07 4.65 -22.91
CA GLY A 142 1.01 4.99 -23.83
C GLY A 142 2.39 5.14 -23.19
N ASN A 143 2.49 5.46 -21.92
CA ASN A 143 3.74 5.41 -21.16
C ASN A 143 4.18 3.97 -20.90
N HIS A 144 5.36 3.78 -20.35
CA HIS A 144 5.87 2.47 -19.97
C HIS A 144 5.89 2.31 -18.44
N LEU A 145 5.79 1.08 -17.98
CA LEU A 145 5.79 0.77 -16.55
C LEU A 145 6.99 1.41 -15.81
N ASN A 146 8.17 1.37 -16.43
CA ASN A 146 9.38 1.97 -15.84
C ASN A 146 9.34 3.49 -15.69
N ASP A 147 8.43 4.18 -16.37
CA ASP A 147 8.25 5.63 -16.17
C ASP A 147 7.63 5.88 -14.79
N ILE A 148 6.70 5.00 -14.34
CA ILE A 148 6.14 5.02 -12.99
C ILE A 148 7.21 4.62 -11.98
N CYS A 149 7.80 3.43 -12.15
CA CYS A 149 8.77 2.83 -11.24
C CYS A 149 9.96 3.76 -10.99
N GLY A 150 10.53 4.31 -12.09
CA GLY A 150 11.64 5.24 -12.00
C GLY A 150 11.30 6.54 -11.29
N ALA A 151 10.10 7.10 -11.52
CA ALA A 151 9.69 8.33 -10.87
C ALA A 151 9.47 8.16 -9.36
N ILE A 152 8.95 7.00 -8.91
CA ILE A 152 8.85 6.66 -7.48
C ILE A 152 10.24 6.62 -6.85
N GLY A 153 11.14 5.80 -7.42
CA GLY A 153 12.47 5.57 -6.86
C GLY A 153 13.32 6.83 -6.86
N ASP A 154 13.41 7.52 -8.01
CA ASP A 154 14.20 8.76 -8.14
C ASP A 154 13.75 9.81 -7.10
N TYR A 155 12.43 9.94 -6.86
CA TYR A 155 11.89 10.90 -5.88
C TYR A 155 12.44 10.67 -4.47
N ALA A 156 12.46 9.41 -4.01
CA ALA A 156 12.92 9.04 -2.66
C ALA A 156 14.46 9.02 -2.58
N GLU A 157 15.14 8.39 -3.57
CA GLU A 157 16.61 8.25 -3.59
C GLU A 157 17.33 9.61 -3.68
N GLU A 158 16.82 10.57 -4.48
CA GLU A 158 17.36 11.94 -4.55
C GLU A 158 17.28 12.69 -3.22
N ARG A 159 16.42 12.27 -2.30
CA ARG A 159 16.25 12.81 -0.95
C ARG A 159 17.03 12.04 0.11
N GLY A 160 17.79 11.01 -0.30
CA GLY A 160 18.65 10.22 0.57
C GLY A 160 17.95 9.09 1.30
N TYR A 161 16.75 8.70 0.86
CA TYR A 161 16.00 7.57 1.43
C TYR A 161 16.28 6.26 0.68
N GLY A 162 16.18 5.13 1.39
CA GLY A 162 16.24 3.80 0.79
C GLY A 162 14.90 3.43 0.15
N VAL A 163 14.94 2.77 -1.00
CA VAL A 163 13.77 2.23 -1.69
C VAL A 163 13.86 0.72 -1.70
N VAL A 164 12.93 0.03 -1.03
CA VAL A 164 12.90 -1.43 -0.95
C VAL A 164 12.81 -2.06 -2.34
N ARG A 165 13.58 -3.14 -2.58
CA ARG A 165 13.72 -3.77 -3.89
C ARG A 165 13.23 -5.21 -3.95
N ASP A 166 13.16 -5.87 -2.80
CA ASP A 166 12.76 -7.28 -2.69
C ASP A 166 11.24 -7.48 -2.73
N LEU A 167 10.49 -6.40 -2.56
CA LEU A 167 9.04 -6.34 -2.59
C LEU A 167 8.61 -5.26 -3.60
N VAL A 168 7.53 -5.54 -4.31
CA VAL A 168 7.09 -4.73 -5.45
C VAL A 168 5.57 -4.68 -5.52
N GLY A 169 5.03 -3.64 -6.10
CA GLY A 169 3.62 -3.56 -6.45
C GLY A 169 3.21 -4.53 -7.55
N HIS A 170 1.94 -4.57 -7.85
CA HIS A 170 1.38 -5.59 -8.72
C HIS A 170 0.16 -5.11 -9.52
N GLY A 171 -0.21 -5.84 -10.55
CA GLY A 171 -1.55 -5.76 -11.13
C GLY A 171 -2.57 -6.28 -10.11
N ILE A 172 -3.80 -5.79 -10.17
CA ILE A 172 -4.87 -6.20 -9.26
C ILE A 172 -6.21 -6.26 -10.00
N GLY A 173 -7.09 -7.17 -9.59
CA GLY A 173 -8.39 -7.35 -10.23
C GLY A 173 -9.29 -8.32 -9.48
N THR A 174 -9.61 -9.47 -10.08
CA THR A 174 -10.26 -10.58 -9.38
C THR A 174 -9.29 -11.35 -8.51
N GLU A 175 -8.02 -11.36 -8.87
CA GLU A 175 -6.95 -11.86 -8.02
C GLU A 175 -6.27 -10.69 -7.28
N MET A 176 -5.73 -10.96 -6.10
CA MET A 176 -4.98 -9.98 -5.31
C MET A 176 -3.72 -9.57 -6.10
N HIS A 177 -2.93 -10.54 -6.52
CA HIS A 177 -1.74 -10.33 -7.32
C HIS A 177 -1.96 -10.79 -8.76
N GLU A 178 -2.04 -9.82 -9.69
CA GLU A 178 -2.05 -10.04 -11.14
C GLU A 178 -0.73 -9.52 -11.75
N ASP A 179 -0.41 -9.91 -12.99
CA ASP A 179 0.64 -9.22 -13.74
C ASP A 179 0.22 -7.77 -14.08
N PRO A 180 1.17 -6.84 -14.15
CA PRO A 180 2.61 -7.00 -13.99
C PRO A 180 3.07 -6.81 -12.53
N GLU A 181 4.29 -7.27 -12.22
CA GLU A 181 5.04 -6.71 -11.09
C GLU A 181 5.36 -5.23 -11.34
N VAL A 182 5.25 -4.41 -10.28
CA VAL A 182 5.44 -2.95 -10.34
C VAL A 182 6.53 -2.53 -9.34
N PRO A 183 7.82 -2.64 -9.70
CA PRO A 183 8.91 -2.18 -8.85
C PRO A 183 8.78 -0.69 -8.49
N ASN A 184 9.27 -0.32 -7.30
CA ASN A 184 9.28 1.07 -6.83
C ASN A 184 10.60 1.79 -7.15
N PHE A 185 11.42 1.23 -8.04
CA PHE A 185 12.73 1.75 -8.43
C PHE A 185 12.94 1.64 -9.94
N ARG A 186 13.87 2.42 -10.46
CA ARG A 186 14.19 2.44 -11.89
C ARG A 186 14.79 1.13 -12.36
N MET A 187 14.14 0.51 -13.33
CA MET A 187 14.60 -0.73 -13.99
C MET A 187 15.53 -0.41 -15.17
N ASN A 188 16.35 -1.39 -15.55
CA ASN A 188 17.19 -1.33 -16.76
C ASN A 188 16.41 -1.49 -18.09
N ARG A 189 15.10 -1.71 -18.03
CA ARG A 189 14.21 -1.93 -19.19
C ARG A 189 12.97 -1.06 -19.08
N LYS A 190 12.35 -0.73 -20.20
CA LYS A 190 11.13 0.10 -20.21
C LYS A 190 9.92 -0.55 -19.53
N GLY A 191 9.91 -1.88 -19.46
CA GLY A 191 8.72 -2.62 -19.01
C GLY A 191 7.61 -2.61 -20.09
N ILE A 192 6.43 -3.07 -19.69
CA ILE A 192 5.25 -3.09 -20.57
C ILE A 192 4.79 -1.68 -20.89
N ARG A 193 4.07 -1.55 -22.01
CA ARG A 193 3.36 -0.32 -22.35
C ARG A 193 2.02 -0.30 -21.64
N LEU A 194 1.74 0.78 -20.92
CA LEU A 194 0.49 0.97 -20.19
C LEU A 194 -0.68 1.17 -21.15
N GLN A 195 -1.82 0.60 -20.81
CA GLN A 195 -3.07 0.70 -21.57
C GLN A 195 -4.21 1.14 -20.65
N ALA A 196 -5.12 1.95 -21.18
CA ALA A 196 -6.32 2.32 -20.43
C ALA A 196 -7.12 1.07 -20.03
N GLY A 197 -7.63 1.04 -18.80
CA GLY A 197 -8.30 -0.12 -18.21
C GLY A 197 -7.40 -1.07 -17.43
N MET A 198 -6.07 -0.89 -17.43
CA MET A 198 -5.19 -1.60 -16.49
C MET A 198 -5.38 -1.05 -15.08
N THR A 199 -5.38 -1.92 -14.08
CA THR A 199 -5.43 -1.58 -12.67
C THR A 199 -4.19 -2.13 -11.95
N LEU A 200 -3.56 -1.30 -11.14
CA LEU A 200 -2.29 -1.59 -10.46
C LEU A 200 -2.37 -1.20 -8.99
N ALA A 201 -1.73 -1.96 -8.13
CA ALA A 201 -1.31 -1.52 -6.80
C ALA A 201 0.04 -0.84 -6.94
N LEU A 202 0.10 0.46 -6.65
CA LEU A 202 1.35 1.21 -6.53
C LEU A 202 1.64 1.37 -5.04
N GLU A 203 2.78 0.89 -4.59
CA GLU A 203 3.05 0.68 -3.17
C GLU A 203 4.51 0.97 -2.76
N PRO A 204 4.99 2.22 -2.88
CA PRO A 204 6.32 2.54 -2.38
C PRO A 204 6.50 2.18 -0.90
N MET A 205 7.56 1.41 -0.66
CA MET A 205 8.10 1.05 0.65
C MET A 205 9.45 1.75 0.79
N ILE A 206 9.52 2.74 1.67
CA ILE A 206 10.65 3.67 1.81
C ILE A 206 11.23 3.55 3.20
N THR A 207 12.56 3.64 3.31
CA THR A 207 13.31 3.51 4.57
C THR A 207 14.18 4.74 4.79
N ILE A 208 14.45 5.09 6.05
CA ILE A 208 15.40 6.17 6.37
C ILE A 208 16.84 5.75 6.05
N GLY A 209 17.15 4.47 6.23
CA GLY A 209 18.49 3.91 6.07
C GLY A 209 18.66 3.06 4.81
N THR A 210 19.15 1.84 4.99
CA THR A 210 19.36 0.92 3.87
C THR A 210 18.05 0.45 3.24
N TYR A 211 18.10 0.13 1.95
CA TYR A 211 17.00 -0.55 1.25
C TYR A 211 16.99 -2.07 1.45
N GLU A 212 18.05 -2.61 2.09
CA GLU A 212 18.17 -4.03 2.35
C GLU A 212 17.20 -4.46 3.44
N VAL A 213 16.70 -5.67 3.32
CA VAL A 213 15.64 -6.20 4.18
C VAL A 213 16.06 -7.49 4.87
N ASP A 214 15.49 -7.75 6.04
CA ASP A 214 15.55 -9.03 6.74
C ASP A 214 14.14 -9.64 6.83
N TRP A 215 14.09 -10.97 6.78
CA TRP A 215 12.83 -11.72 6.89
C TRP A 215 12.71 -12.29 8.30
N GLY A 216 11.56 -12.04 8.93
CA GLY A 216 11.25 -12.54 10.25
C GLY A 216 11.11 -14.06 10.33
N ASP A 217 11.36 -14.62 11.51
CA ASP A 217 11.20 -16.08 11.78
C ASP A 217 9.74 -16.56 11.62
N ASP A 218 8.78 -15.65 11.58
CA ASP A 218 7.36 -15.94 11.34
C ASP A 218 7.04 -16.26 9.87
N GLY A 219 8.02 -16.04 8.98
CA GLY A 219 7.91 -16.30 7.55
C GLY A 219 7.14 -15.23 6.76
N TRP A 220 6.74 -14.10 7.41
CA TRP A 220 5.96 -13.02 6.80
C TRP A 220 6.55 -11.64 7.02
N THR A 221 6.79 -11.27 8.28
CA THR A 221 7.24 -9.92 8.64
C THR A 221 8.57 -9.59 7.97
N VAL A 222 8.61 -8.48 7.25
CA VAL A 222 9.81 -7.95 6.61
C VAL A 222 10.23 -6.68 7.34
N THR A 223 11.49 -6.62 7.75
CA THR A 223 12.09 -5.50 8.48
C THR A 223 13.25 -4.87 7.72
N THR A 224 13.61 -3.65 8.06
CA THR A 224 14.85 -3.04 7.58
C THR A 224 16.06 -3.76 8.19
N ALA A 225 17.09 -4.06 7.37
CA ALA A 225 18.28 -4.77 7.85
C ALA A 225 19.13 -3.98 8.86
N ASP A 226 18.97 -2.65 8.88
CA ASP A 226 19.70 -1.75 9.81
C ASP A 226 18.86 -1.26 11.00
N GLY A 227 17.59 -1.68 11.11
CA GLY A 227 16.68 -1.27 12.18
C GLY A 227 16.17 0.18 12.04
N SER A 228 16.37 0.82 10.87
CA SER A 228 15.83 2.15 10.59
C SER A 228 14.32 2.12 10.36
N LEU A 229 13.65 3.27 10.54
CA LEU A 229 12.22 3.38 10.29
C LEU A 229 11.90 3.14 8.81
N ALA A 230 10.74 2.50 8.58
CA ALA A 230 10.15 2.30 7.26
C ALA A 230 8.72 2.82 7.20
N ALA A 231 8.30 3.29 6.04
CA ALA A 231 6.92 3.67 5.76
C ALA A 231 6.44 3.04 4.45
N HIS A 232 5.15 2.78 4.40
CA HIS A 232 4.44 2.20 3.28
C HIS A 232 3.24 3.08 2.92
N TYR A 233 3.10 3.41 1.64
CA TYR A 233 1.94 4.12 1.10
C TYR A 233 1.49 3.46 -0.19
N GLU A 234 0.24 3.05 -0.24
CA GLU A 234 -0.27 2.29 -1.37
C GLU A 234 -1.67 2.72 -1.78
N ASN A 235 -1.94 2.63 -3.07
CA ASN A 235 -3.29 2.66 -3.61
C ASN A 235 -3.45 1.76 -4.83
N THR A 236 -4.67 1.20 -4.95
CA THR A 236 -5.18 0.70 -6.22
C THR A 236 -5.47 1.86 -7.15
N ILE A 237 -4.86 1.86 -8.34
CA ILE A 237 -5.04 2.88 -9.37
C ILE A 237 -5.58 2.30 -10.67
N LEU A 238 -6.21 3.15 -11.47
CA LEU A 238 -6.65 2.87 -12.83
C LEU A 238 -5.83 3.68 -13.83
N ILE A 239 -5.25 3.00 -14.83
CA ILE A 239 -4.65 3.65 -15.99
C ILE A 239 -5.76 4.11 -16.93
N THR A 240 -5.71 5.38 -17.33
CA THR A 240 -6.67 5.99 -18.28
C THR A 240 -5.95 6.58 -19.49
N ASP A 241 -6.71 7.01 -20.49
CA ASP A 241 -6.17 7.78 -21.63
C ASP A 241 -5.77 9.22 -21.22
N GLY A 242 -6.28 9.70 -20.08
CA GLY A 242 -5.99 11.00 -19.49
C GLY A 242 -5.23 10.91 -18.18
N GLU A 243 -5.72 11.63 -17.16
CA GLU A 243 -5.15 11.54 -15.80
C GLU A 243 -5.52 10.20 -15.16
N PRO A 244 -4.59 9.55 -14.43
CA PRO A 244 -4.88 8.31 -13.73
C PRO A 244 -5.93 8.54 -12.63
N GLU A 245 -6.69 7.48 -12.31
CA GLU A 245 -7.66 7.52 -11.22
C GLU A 245 -7.16 6.68 -10.04
N ILE A 246 -7.19 7.25 -8.83
CA ILE A 246 -6.95 6.49 -7.60
C ILE A 246 -8.29 5.94 -7.13
N LEU A 247 -8.42 4.61 -7.12
CA LEU A 247 -9.68 3.94 -6.78
C LEU A 247 -9.88 3.83 -5.26
N SER A 248 -8.80 3.68 -4.49
CA SER A 248 -8.82 3.44 -3.04
C SER A 248 -8.65 4.70 -2.18
N LEU A 249 -9.01 5.88 -2.71
CA LEU A 249 -9.09 7.13 -1.95
C LEU A 249 -10.54 7.51 -1.63
N GLY A 250 -10.78 7.98 -0.40
CA GLY A 250 -12.04 8.56 0.01
C GLY A 250 -12.42 9.80 -0.81
N LYS A 251 -13.73 10.08 -0.93
CA LYS A 251 -14.21 11.25 -1.71
C LYS A 251 -13.71 12.59 -1.17
N ASN A 252 -13.45 12.66 0.14
CA ASN A 252 -13.00 13.85 0.85
C ASN A 252 -11.51 13.78 1.23
N ASP A 253 -10.80 12.76 0.76
CA ASP A 253 -9.38 12.61 1.03
C ASP A 253 -8.62 13.79 0.40
N PRO A 254 -7.77 14.51 1.17
CA PRO A 254 -6.98 15.62 0.65
C PRO A 254 -6.07 15.21 -0.51
N ASP A 255 -5.71 13.95 -0.59
CA ASP A 255 -4.86 13.39 -1.65
C ASP A 255 -5.57 13.28 -3.01
N ARG A 256 -6.89 13.46 -3.08
CA ARG A 256 -7.63 13.47 -4.37
C ARG A 256 -7.36 14.67 -5.27
N VAL A 257 -6.72 15.70 -4.78
CA VAL A 257 -6.47 16.96 -5.50
C VAL A 257 -5.03 17.10 -6.00
N HIS A 258 -4.24 16.03 -5.99
CA HIS A 258 -2.85 16.01 -6.46
C HIS A 258 -2.72 15.55 -7.92
#